data_c624fcad26a62c878723c3023bd3c798
#
_entry.id   c624fcad26a62c878723c3023bd3c798
#
_cell.length_a   1.000
_cell.length_b   1.000
_cell.length_c   1.000
_cell.angle_alpha   90.00
_cell.angle_beta   90.00
_cell.angle_gamma   90.00
#
_symmetry.space_group_name_H-M   'P 1'
#
loop_
_entity.id
_entity.type
_entity.pdbx_description
1 polymer ?
#
loop_
_entity_poly.entity_id
_entity_poly.type
_entity_poly.pdbx_seq_one_letter_code
_entity_poly.pdbx_strand_id
1 'polypeptide(L)'
;MSHGYKRSKRVGEQLMREVSNMISIGEIKDPRLSSVVITNFYLSDDMGYLKLYFTKLSEDLDNTTIEKGLNNASGYIRKKIGDKLRLKKLPKIEFEFDSVLENGYKVDDLIREFKGE
;
A
#
# COMPACT_ATOMS: atom_id res chain seq x y z
N MET A 1 14.07 -22.23 1.58
CA MET A 1 13.67 -20.85 1.38
C MET A 1 13.17 -20.65 -0.03
N SER A 2 12.06 -20.02 -0.18
CA SER A 2 11.44 -19.91 -1.49
C SER A 2 11.94 -18.69 -2.26
N HIS A 3 12.13 -18.86 -3.54
CA HIS A 3 12.41 -17.74 -4.44
C HIS A 3 11.22 -16.77 -4.50
N GLY A 4 10.02 -17.30 -4.29
CA GLY A 4 8.80 -16.50 -4.29
C GLY A 4 8.80 -15.41 -3.23
N TYR A 5 9.27 -15.72 -2.02
CA TYR A 5 9.34 -14.74 -0.95
C TYR A 5 10.25 -13.56 -1.30
N LYS A 6 11.45 -13.84 -1.78
CA LYS A 6 12.40 -12.78 -2.15
C LYS A 6 11.88 -11.96 -3.32
N ARG A 7 11.25 -12.61 -4.28
CA ARG A 7 10.72 -11.96 -5.45
C ARG A 7 9.53 -11.07 -5.07
N SER A 8 8.61 -11.59 -4.25
CA SER A 8 7.45 -10.80 -3.83
C SER A 8 7.87 -9.59 -2.99
N LYS A 9 8.86 -9.75 -2.13
CA LYS A 9 9.37 -8.62 -1.35
C LYS A 9 9.93 -7.53 -2.25
N ARG A 10 10.73 -7.89 -3.24
CA ARG A 10 11.33 -6.93 -4.17
C ARG A 10 10.26 -6.22 -5.00
N VAL A 11 9.32 -6.98 -5.52
CA VAL A 11 8.24 -6.41 -6.32
C VAL A 11 7.35 -5.52 -5.44
N GLY A 12 7.05 -5.97 -4.22
CA GLY A 12 6.26 -5.19 -3.28
C GLY A 12 6.89 -3.85 -2.95
N GLU A 13 8.19 -3.82 -2.73
CA GLU A 13 8.91 -2.56 -2.47
C GLU A 13 8.83 -1.63 -3.67
N GLN A 14 8.95 -2.17 -4.88
CA GLN A 14 8.84 -1.37 -6.09
C GLN A 14 7.44 -0.80 -6.26
N LEU A 15 6.42 -1.63 -6.04
CA LEU A 15 5.03 -1.20 -6.13
C LEU A 15 4.72 -0.11 -5.09
N MET A 16 5.18 -0.31 -3.87
CA MET A 16 4.99 0.67 -2.80
C MET A 16 5.63 2.02 -3.16
N ARG A 17 6.83 1.98 -3.72
CA ARG A 17 7.55 3.18 -4.13
C ARG A 17 6.79 3.92 -5.22
N GLU A 18 6.28 3.19 -6.21
CA GLU A 18 5.52 3.79 -7.31
C GLU A 18 4.22 4.43 -6.82
N VAL A 19 3.49 3.75 -5.94
CA VAL A 19 2.26 4.30 -5.39
C VAL A 19 2.56 5.53 -4.53
N SER A 20 3.60 5.47 -3.71
CA SER A 20 4.01 6.60 -2.88
C SER A 20 4.33 7.82 -3.74
N ASN A 21 5.02 7.59 -4.86
CA ASN A 21 5.35 8.67 -5.78
C ASN A 21 4.11 9.28 -6.42
N MET A 22 3.15 8.43 -6.84
CA MET A 22 1.90 8.92 -7.44
C MET A 22 1.14 9.83 -6.47
N ILE A 23 1.08 9.45 -5.20
CA ILE A 23 0.43 10.27 -4.18
C ILE A 23 1.19 11.56 -3.95
N SER A 24 2.50 11.46 -3.84
CA SER A 24 3.37 12.60 -3.52
C SER A 24 3.34 13.69 -4.58
N ILE A 25 3.33 13.32 -5.86
CA ILE A 25 3.32 14.29 -6.95
C ILE A 25 1.92 14.77 -7.31
N GLY A 26 0.89 14.28 -6.62
CA GLY A 26 -0.48 14.71 -6.84
C GLY A 26 -1.12 14.14 -8.10
N GLU A 27 -0.64 13.02 -8.58
CA GLU A 27 -1.21 12.38 -9.76
C GLU A 27 -2.65 11.90 -9.51
N ILE A 28 -2.95 11.54 -8.27
CA ILE A 28 -4.30 11.19 -7.86
C ILE A 28 -5.01 12.48 -7.44
N LYS A 29 -6.00 12.88 -8.21
CA LYS A 29 -6.65 14.19 -8.03
C LYS A 29 -7.73 14.13 -6.96
N ASP A 30 -7.33 13.90 -5.74
CA ASP A 30 -8.21 13.93 -4.57
C ASP A 30 -7.48 14.67 -3.46
N PRO A 31 -7.93 15.89 -3.10
CA PRO A 31 -7.23 16.69 -2.08
C PRO A 31 -7.15 16.01 -0.72
N ARG A 32 -8.06 15.07 -0.44
CA ARG A 32 -8.02 14.33 0.84
C ARG A 32 -6.77 13.47 0.97
N LEU A 33 -6.16 13.11 -0.16
CA LEU A 33 -5.02 12.18 -0.17
C LEU A 33 -3.67 12.87 -0.10
N SER A 34 -3.64 14.20 -0.07
CA SER A 34 -2.37 14.95 -0.11
C SER A 34 -1.52 14.74 1.14
N SER A 35 -2.13 14.38 2.26
CA SER A 35 -1.40 14.17 3.51
C SER A 35 -1.05 12.71 3.77
N VAL A 36 -1.33 11.83 2.82
CA VAL A 36 -1.13 10.39 3.00
C VAL A 36 0.33 10.01 2.80
N VAL A 37 0.83 9.16 3.68
CA VAL A 37 2.17 8.56 3.57
C VAL A 37 2.00 7.05 3.62
N ILE A 38 2.53 6.35 2.64
CA ILE A 38 2.52 4.88 2.64
C ILE A 38 3.65 4.41 3.56
N THR A 39 3.31 3.61 4.54
CA THR A 39 4.25 3.22 5.60
C THR A 39 4.76 1.79 5.47
N ASN A 40 4.00 0.92 4.84
CA ASN A 40 4.38 -0.48 4.74
C ASN A 40 3.55 -1.17 3.68
N PHE A 41 3.91 -2.41 3.35
CA PHE A 41 3.16 -3.20 2.39
C PHE A 41 3.16 -4.67 2.77
N TYR A 42 2.19 -5.38 2.22
CA TYR A 42 2.19 -6.84 2.18
C TYR A 42 1.80 -7.27 0.77
N LEU A 43 2.66 -8.04 0.11
CA LEU A 43 2.36 -8.63 -1.18
C LEU A 43 2.32 -10.14 -1.02
N SER A 44 1.23 -10.78 -1.43
CA SER A 44 1.10 -12.22 -1.32
C SER A 44 2.14 -12.94 -2.19
N ASP A 45 2.49 -14.18 -1.81
CA ASP A 45 3.52 -14.94 -2.50
C ASP A 45 3.21 -15.14 -3.99
N ASP A 46 1.95 -15.29 -4.32
CA ASP A 46 1.51 -15.43 -5.72
C ASP A 46 1.39 -14.07 -6.43
N MET A 47 1.70 -12.97 -5.72
CA MET A 47 1.63 -11.61 -6.25
C MET A 47 0.24 -11.20 -6.71
N GLY A 48 -0.79 -11.85 -6.18
CA GLY A 48 -2.17 -11.54 -6.55
C GLY A 48 -2.84 -10.50 -5.70
N TYR A 49 -2.26 -10.17 -4.55
CA TYR A 49 -2.87 -9.26 -3.59
C TYR A 49 -1.81 -8.40 -2.93
N LEU A 50 -2.00 -7.10 -3.01
CA LEU A 50 -1.11 -6.11 -2.40
C LEU A 50 -1.91 -5.26 -1.43
N LYS A 51 -1.51 -5.28 -0.16
CA LYS A 51 -2.06 -4.38 0.84
C LYS A 51 -1.01 -3.30 1.12
N LEU A 52 -1.44 -2.04 1.07
CA LEU A 52 -0.59 -0.90 1.37
C LEU A 52 -1.11 -0.23 2.63
N TYR A 53 -0.23 -0.08 3.59
CA TYR A 53 -0.55 0.57 4.85
C TYR A 53 -0.20 2.04 4.75
N PHE A 54 -1.03 2.88 5.33
CA PHE A 54 -0.81 4.32 5.24
C PHE A 54 -1.01 4.99 6.60
N THR A 55 -0.40 6.16 6.74
CA THR A 55 -0.72 7.09 7.80
C THR A 55 -1.02 8.46 7.17
N LYS A 56 -1.49 9.38 7.97
CA LYS A 56 -1.79 10.74 7.53
C LYS A 56 -0.99 11.73 8.37
N LEU A 57 -0.59 12.81 7.73
CA LEU A 57 0.13 13.90 8.40
C LEU A 57 -0.81 14.96 8.93
N SER A 58 -2.06 14.97 8.49
CA SER A 58 -3.08 15.93 8.88
C SER A 58 -4.11 15.31 9.82
N GLU A 59 -4.54 16.06 10.81
CA GLU A 59 -5.60 15.64 11.72
C GLU A 59 -7.00 16.01 11.21
N ASP A 60 -7.09 16.71 10.09
CA ASP A 60 -8.33 17.27 9.58
C ASP A 60 -9.33 16.22 9.08
N LEU A 61 -8.84 15.09 8.61
CA LEU A 61 -9.70 14.03 8.08
C LEU A 61 -9.52 12.75 8.89
N ASP A 62 -10.60 12.00 9.06
CA ASP A 62 -10.49 10.74 9.77
C ASP A 62 -9.94 9.65 8.87
N ASN A 63 -9.46 8.58 9.50
CA ASN A 63 -8.82 7.48 8.79
C ASN A 63 -9.77 6.79 7.82
N THR A 64 -11.04 6.67 8.19
CA THR A 64 -12.05 6.00 7.38
C THR A 64 -12.28 6.76 6.07
N THR A 65 -12.37 8.08 6.15
CA THR A 65 -12.57 8.92 4.96
C THR A 65 -11.41 8.77 3.99
N ILE A 66 -10.19 8.84 4.51
CA ILE A 66 -8.99 8.69 3.69
C ILE A 66 -8.90 7.30 3.09
N GLU A 67 -9.17 6.29 3.89
CA GLU A 67 -9.14 4.90 3.43
C GLU A 67 -10.11 4.66 2.29
N LYS A 68 -11.33 5.21 2.39
CA LYS A 68 -12.31 5.13 1.30
C LYS A 68 -11.79 5.81 0.04
N GLY A 69 -11.19 7.00 0.20
CA GLY A 69 -10.63 7.72 -0.94
C GLY A 69 -9.54 6.93 -1.65
N LEU A 70 -8.63 6.34 -0.89
CA LEU A 70 -7.56 5.53 -1.43
C LEU A 70 -8.11 4.29 -2.15
N ASN A 71 -9.06 3.60 -1.52
CA ASN A 71 -9.62 2.39 -2.12
C ASN A 71 -10.47 2.71 -3.35
N ASN A 72 -11.10 3.88 -3.39
CA ASN A 72 -11.80 4.33 -4.59
C ASN A 72 -10.82 4.59 -5.74
N ALA A 73 -9.60 5.03 -5.42
CA ALA A 73 -8.57 5.30 -6.41
C ALA A 73 -7.78 4.05 -6.81
N SER A 74 -8.00 2.92 -6.15
CA SER A 74 -7.16 1.73 -6.34
C SER A 74 -7.17 1.19 -7.76
N GLY A 75 -8.31 1.27 -8.45
CA GLY A 75 -8.40 0.83 -9.84
C GLY A 75 -7.53 1.66 -10.77
N TYR A 76 -7.57 2.98 -10.59
CA TYR A 76 -6.73 3.90 -11.36
C TYR A 76 -5.25 3.65 -11.07
N ILE A 77 -4.91 3.51 -9.80
CA ILE A 77 -3.53 3.24 -9.37
C ILE A 77 -3.04 1.93 -9.99
N ARG A 78 -3.86 0.89 -9.91
CA ARG A 78 -3.52 -0.42 -10.44
C ARG A 78 -3.23 -0.36 -11.92
N LYS A 79 -4.08 0.33 -12.68
CA LYS A 79 -3.89 0.48 -14.12
C LYS A 79 -2.60 1.21 -14.44
N LYS A 80 -2.34 2.32 -13.77
CA LYS A 80 -1.13 3.12 -14.01
C LYS A 80 0.14 2.33 -13.69
N ILE A 81 0.13 1.60 -12.60
CA ILE A 81 1.27 0.78 -12.22
C ILE A 81 1.50 -0.33 -13.24
N GLY A 82 0.42 -0.96 -13.68
CA GLY A 82 0.51 -2.02 -14.68
C GLY A 82 1.14 -1.53 -15.97
N ASP A 83 0.73 -0.35 -16.43
CA ASP A 83 1.28 0.24 -17.65
C ASP A 83 2.76 0.60 -17.46
N LYS A 84 3.10 1.16 -16.32
CA LYS A 84 4.45 1.65 -16.05
C LYS A 84 5.47 0.52 -15.87
N LEU A 85 5.09 -0.52 -15.14
CA LEU A 85 5.99 -1.61 -14.78
C LEU A 85 5.87 -2.81 -15.70
N ARG A 86 4.91 -2.79 -16.61
CA ARG A 86 4.68 -3.87 -17.58
C ARG A 86 4.54 -5.23 -16.91
N LEU A 87 3.77 -5.27 -15.83
CA LEU A 87 3.54 -6.49 -15.09
C LEU A 87 2.58 -7.40 -15.84
N LYS A 88 2.91 -8.69 -15.91
CA LYS A 88 2.03 -9.68 -16.53
C LYS A 88 0.77 -9.89 -15.71
N LYS A 89 0.90 -9.84 -14.40
CA LYS A 89 -0.22 -10.00 -13.48
C LYS A 89 -0.23 -8.80 -12.55
N LEU A 90 -1.38 -8.13 -12.48
CA LEU A 90 -1.56 -7.00 -11.58
C LEU A 90 -2.20 -7.47 -10.30
N PRO A 91 -1.60 -7.20 -9.14
CA PRO A 91 -2.24 -7.55 -7.88
C PRO A 91 -3.46 -6.67 -7.63
N LYS A 92 -4.41 -7.21 -6.90
CA LYS A 92 -5.49 -6.41 -6.34
C LYS A 92 -4.87 -5.51 -5.28
N ILE A 93 -5.16 -4.22 -5.31
CA ILE A 93 -4.59 -3.25 -4.39
C ILE A 93 -5.63 -2.80 -3.38
N GLU A 94 -5.28 -2.87 -2.11
CA GLU A 94 -6.14 -2.46 -1.02
C GLU A 94 -5.33 -1.61 -0.05
N PHE A 95 -5.96 -0.59 0.53
CA PHE A 95 -5.31 0.31 1.48
C PHE A 95 -5.93 0.15 2.86
N GLU A 96 -5.08 0.21 3.87
CA GLU A 96 -5.52 0.12 5.26
C GLU A 96 -4.70 1.08 6.11
N PHE A 97 -5.35 1.76 7.06
CA PHE A 97 -4.64 2.63 7.98
C PHE A 97 -3.66 1.82 8.83
N ASP A 98 -2.45 2.34 9.01
CA ASP A 98 -1.39 1.67 9.76
C ASP A 98 -1.58 1.88 11.27
N SER A 99 -2.43 1.06 11.87
CA SER A 99 -2.71 1.12 13.30
C SER A 99 -1.52 0.69 14.15
N VAL A 100 -0.55 0.01 13.54
CA VAL A 100 0.65 -0.41 14.25
C VAL A 100 1.41 0.79 14.78
N LEU A 101 1.59 1.82 13.93
CA LEU A 101 2.28 3.04 14.35
C LEU A 101 1.51 3.78 15.45
N GLU A 102 0.19 3.88 15.29
CA GLU A 102 -0.65 4.58 16.24
C GLU A 102 -0.66 3.90 17.60
N ASN A 103 -0.67 2.57 17.60
CA ASN A 103 -0.74 1.76 18.82
C ASN A 103 0.63 1.44 19.43
N GLY A 104 1.71 1.85 18.79
CA GLY A 104 3.06 1.62 19.26
C GLY A 104 3.58 0.21 19.06
N TYR A 105 2.92 -0.57 18.21
CA TYR A 105 3.41 -1.91 17.89
C TYR A 105 4.62 -1.85 16.98
N LYS A 106 5.44 -2.89 17.06
CA LYS A 106 6.61 -3.01 16.20
C LYS A 106 6.23 -3.69 14.89
N VAL A 107 7.05 -3.43 13.87
CA VAL A 107 6.86 -4.06 12.55
C VAL A 107 6.88 -5.59 12.67
N ASP A 108 7.69 -6.14 13.57
CA ASP A 108 7.76 -7.59 13.78
C ASP A 108 6.42 -8.18 14.21
N ASP A 109 5.67 -7.45 15.05
CA ASP A 109 4.35 -7.89 15.48
C ASP A 109 3.39 -7.94 14.31
N LEU A 110 3.47 -6.96 13.42
CA LEU A 110 2.65 -6.90 12.22
C LEU A 110 2.93 -8.10 11.31
N ILE A 111 4.20 -8.43 11.12
CA ILE A 111 4.60 -9.57 10.30
C ILE A 111 4.06 -10.87 10.89
N ARG A 112 4.10 -11.00 12.21
CA ARG A 112 3.55 -12.19 12.88
C ARG A 112 2.07 -12.35 12.61
N GLU A 113 1.32 -11.27 12.67
CA GLU A 113 -0.12 -11.31 12.40
C GLU A 113 -0.40 -11.84 11.00
N PHE A 114 0.34 -11.37 10.01
CA PHE A 114 0.16 -11.83 8.63
C PHE A 114 0.50 -13.30 8.45
N LYS A 115 1.38 -13.83 9.28
CA LYS A 115 1.75 -15.23 9.22
C LYS A 115 0.86 -16.13 10.07
N GLY A 116 -0.09 -15.55 10.78
CA GLY A 116 -1.00 -16.30 11.65
C GLY A 116 -0.36 -16.77 12.94
N GLU A 117 0.66 -16.09 13.39
CA GLU A 117 1.36 -16.44 14.61
C GLU A 117 0.94 -15.57 15.78
#